data_89708a37c04243b6508760c4c9baf368
#
_entry.id   89708a37c04243b6508760c4c9baf368
#
_cell.length_a   1.000
_cell.length_b   1.000
_cell.length_c   1.000
_cell.angle_alpha   90.00
_cell.angle_beta   90.00
_cell.angle_gamma   90.00
#
_symmetry.space_group_name_H-M   'P 1'
#
loop_
_entity.id
_entity.type
_entity.pdbx_description
1 polymer ?
#
loop_
_entity_poly.entity_id
_entity_poly.type
_entity_poly.pdbx_seq_one_letter_code
_entity_poly.pdbx_strand_id
1 'polypeptide(L)'
;IRRRRTQRPVHAPNGGEGAPTYLLEAKLAPPRPPTGFVVRPRVSAMFEAAAARPLTVVSAGPGWGKTLAAAAWAASDPAVGKLAWVSLDEGDSEPRLFWSYVLTALRRSGAVPPENDLAELVPGPAVDEEIIRRILYGISQLPEPVVLVLDDFHNIHDADVLSGVAMLLRYQLPQRRLVLITRIDP
;
A
#
# COMPACT_ATOMS: atom_id res chain seq x y z
N ILE A 1 12.38 -50.96 45.04
CA ILE A 1 12.36 -49.48 45.18
C ILE A 1 12.85 -48.89 43.88
N ARG A 2 11.92 -48.53 42.95
CA ARG A 2 12.23 -47.82 41.68
C ARG A 2 12.11 -46.33 41.92
N ARG A 3 13.24 -45.59 41.78
CA ARG A 3 13.29 -44.12 41.80
C ARG A 3 12.62 -43.57 40.53
N ARG A 4 11.56 -42.79 40.68
CA ARG A 4 10.95 -41.97 39.61
C ARG A 4 11.94 -40.85 39.22
N ARG A 5 12.35 -40.83 37.96
CA ARG A 5 13.10 -39.72 37.33
C ARG A 5 12.11 -38.60 37.07
N THR A 6 12.20 -37.51 37.80
CA THR A 6 11.50 -36.25 37.52
C THR A 6 12.07 -35.64 36.22
N GLN A 7 11.26 -35.66 35.20
CA GLN A 7 11.57 -34.89 33.97
C GLN A 7 11.44 -33.39 34.30
N ARG A 8 12.53 -32.63 34.07
CA ARG A 8 12.53 -31.19 34.04
C ARG A 8 11.64 -30.73 32.86
N PRO A 9 10.79 -29.69 33.02
CA PRO A 9 10.09 -29.11 31.88
C PRO A 9 11.13 -28.46 30.94
N VAL A 10 11.06 -28.84 29.67
CA VAL A 10 11.80 -28.21 28.60
C VAL A 10 11.22 -26.81 28.43
N HIS A 11 12.07 -25.81 28.60
CA HIS A 11 11.75 -24.41 28.39
C HIS A 11 11.37 -24.26 26.90
N ALA A 12 10.11 -23.89 26.63
CA ALA A 12 9.68 -23.51 25.28
C ALA A 12 10.45 -22.24 24.88
N PRO A 13 10.98 -22.14 23.63
CA PRO A 13 11.60 -20.93 23.18
C PRO A 13 10.53 -19.83 23.08
N ASN A 14 10.83 -18.66 23.65
CA ASN A 14 10.05 -17.44 23.48
C ASN A 14 9.97 -17.11 21.99
N GLY A 15 8.91 -17.50 21.33
CA GLY A 15 8.59 -17.20 19.94
C GLY A 15 7.70 -15.99 19.87
N GLY A 16 8.29 -14.81 19.86
CA GLY A 16 7.65 -13.56 19.43
C GLY A 16 7.84 -13.29 17.93
N GLU A 17 7.90 -14.30 17.09
CA GLU A 17 7.82 -14.14 15.64
C GLU A 17 6.35 -14.11 15.24
N GLY A 18 5.85 -12.93 14.90
CA GLY A 18 4.48 -12.77 14.39
C GLY A 18 4.26 -13.69 13.20
N ALA A 19 3.09 -14.36 13.19
CA ALA A 19 2.71 -15.26 12.11
C ALA A 19 2.96 -14.62 10.73
N PRO A 20 3.39 -15.39 9.72
CA PRO A 20 3.63 -14.85 8.39
C PRO A 20 2.37 -14.20 7.85
N THR A 21 2.48 -12.96 7.36
CA THR A 21 1.39 -12.26 6.70
C THR A 21 1.32 -12.69 5.26
N TYR A 22 0.27 -13.43 4.88
CA TYR A 22 0.04 -13.85 3.50
C TYR A 22 -0.68 -12.74 2.73
N LEU A 23 -0.02 -12.21 1.70
CA LEU A 23 -0.57 -11.17 0.85
C LEU A 23 -1.12 -11.77 -0.45
N LEU A 24 -2.29 -11.29 -0.88
CA LEU A 24 -2.89 -11.69 -2.15
C LEU A 24 -2.24 -10.92 -3.30
N GLU A 25 -1.54 -11.64 -4.17
CA GLU A 25 -0.87 -11.10 -5.35
C GLU A 25 -1.78 -10.24 -6.23
N ALA A 26 -3.04 -10.67 -6.39
CA ALA A 26 -4.02 -9.98 -7.20
C ALA A 26 -4.35 -8.55 -6.73
N LYS A 27 -4.08 -8.21 -5.46
CA LYS A 27 -4.27 -6.88 -4.90
C LYS A 27 -3.12 -5.93 -5.21
N LEU A 28 -1.97 -6.44 -5.62
CA LEU A 28 -0.72 -5.70 -5.80
C LEU A 28 -0.45 -5.26 -7.25
N ALA A 29 -1.48 -5.30 -8.08
CA ALA A 29 -1.41 -4.86 -9.46
C ALA A 29 -2.74 -4.25 -9.91
N PRO A 30 -2.73 -3.26 -10.82
CA PRO A 30 -3.96 -2.75 -11.40
C PRO A 30 -4.72 -3.87 -12.12
N PRO A 31 -6.05 -3.93 -12.03
CA PRO A 31 -6.85 -4.92 -12.75
C PRO A 31 -6.72 -4.71 -14.25
N ARG A 32 -6.74 -5.81 -15.01
CA ARG A 32 -6.72 -5.72 -16.46
C ARG A 32 -8.08 -5.24 -16.98
N PRO A 33 -8.13 -4.17 -17.79
CA PRO A 33 -9.37 -3.76 -18.42
C PRO A 33 -9.94 -4.90 -19.27
N PRO A 34 -11.26 -5.11 -19.26
CA PRO A 34 -11.90 -6.15 -20.08
C PRO A 34 -11.75 -5.84 -21.57
N THR A 35 -11.87 -6.89 -22.40
CA THR A 35 -11.88 -6.75 -23.86
C THR A 35 -13.00 -5.79 -24.28
N GLY A 36 -12.68 -4.79 -25.09
CA GLY A 36 -13.63 -3.76 -25.51
C GLY A 36 -13.78 -2.59 -24.54
N PHE A 37 -12.96 -2.50 -23.50
CA PHE A 37 -12.91 -1.30 -22.65
C PHE A 37 -12.55 -0.06 -23.47
N VAL A 38 -13.43 0.94 -23.42
CA VAL A 38 -13.22 2.20 -24.14
C VAL A 38 -12.43 3.17 -23.24
N VAL A 39 -11.19 3.41 -23.61
CA VAL A 39 -10.38 4.45 -22.96
C VAL A 39 -10.98 5.81 -23.28
N ARG A 40 -11.17 6.64 -22.26
CA ARG A 40 -11.70 8.00 -22.37
C ARG A 40 -10.52 8.98 -22.31
N PRO A 41 -10.08 9.60 -23.42
CA PRO A 41 -8.89 10.45 -23.45
C PRO A 41 -8.91 11.58 -22.43
N ARG A 42 -10.10 12.20 -22.23
CA ARG A 42 -10.28 13.26 -21.24
C ARG A 42 -10.02 12.77 -19.80
N VAL A 43 -10.45 11.54 -19.47
CA VAL A 43 -10.23 10.96 -18.15
C VAL A 43 -8.77 10.60 -17.96
N SER A 44 -8.11 10.03 -18.99
CA SER A 44 -6.66 9.76 -18.95
C SER A 44 -5.87 11.04 -18.72
N ALA A 45 -6.15 12.11 -19.46
CA ALA A 45 -5.48 13.41 -19.28
C ALA A 45 -5.71 14.00 -17.87
N MET A 46 -6.88 13.75 -17.26
CA MET A 46 -7.12 14.15 -15.86
C MET A 46 -6.23 13.35 -14.90
N PHE A 47 -6.05 12.04 -15.11
CA PHE A 47 -5.14 11.23 -14.30
C PHE A 47 -3.68 11.66 -14.46
N GLU A 48 -3.24 11.94 -15.69
CA GLU A 48 -1.88 12.45 -15.96
C GLU A 48 -1.60 13.74 -15.19
N ALA A 49 -2.50 14.73 -15.32
CA ALA A 49 -2.37 16.01 -14.61
C ALA A 49 -2.45 15.85 -13.08
N ALA A 50 -3.24 14.89 -12.60
CA ALA A 50 -3.45 14.62 -11.19
C ALA A 50 -2.27 13.85 -10.58
N ALA A 51 -1.71 12.88 -11.31
CA ALA A 51 -0.58 12.07 -10.83
C ALA A 51 0.71 12.88 -10.64
N ALA A 52 0.80 14.09 -11.19
CA ALA A 52 1.88 15.02 -10.90
C ALA A 52 1.74 15.70 -9.51
N ARG A 53 0.59 15.58 -8.86
CA ARG A 53 0.29 16.24 -7.58
C ARG A 53 0.63 15.34 -6.38
N PRO A 54 0.91 15.92 -5.20
CA PRO A 54 1.18 15.14 -3.98
C PRO A 54 0.01 14.24 -3.54
N LEU A 55 -1.23 14.69 -3.78
CA LEU A 55 -2.46 13.94 -3.51
C LEU A 55 -3.46 14.12 -4.66
N THR A 56 -4.06 13.02 -5.06
CA THR A 56 -5.20 12.96 -5.97
C THR A 56 -6.28 12.10 -5.34
N VAL A 57 -7.49 12.63 -5.26
CA VAL A 57 -8.67 11.88 -4.83
C VAL A 57 -9.59 11.68 -6.02
N VAL A 58 -9.92 10.42 -6.32
CA VAL A 58 -10.87 10.02 -7.37
C VAL A 58 -12.12 9.51 -6.70
N SER A 59 -13.10 10.39 -6.52
CA SER A 59 -14.38 10.07 -5.87
C SER A 59 -15.50 10.00 -6.88
N ALA A 60 -16.24 8.90 -6.91
CA ALA A 60 -17.49 8.73 -7.66
C ALA A 60 -18.23 7.48 -7.15
N GLY A 61 -19.53 7.40 -7.37
CA GLY A 61 -20.36 6.26 -6.98
C GLY A 61 -19.87 4.90 -7.51
N PRO A 62 -20.46 3.81 -7.02
CA PRO A 62 -20.15 2.46 -7.51
C PRO A 62 -20.52 2.34 -9.01
N GLY A 63 -19.76 1.51 -9.75
CA GLY A 63 -20.01 1.25 -11.17
C GLY A 63 -19.55 2.34 -12.16
N TRP A 64 -19.02 3.47 -11.71
CA TRP A 64 -18.57 4.56 -12.59
C TRP A 64 -17.22 4.29 -13.28
N GLY A 65 -16.62 3.13 -13.04
CA GLY A 65 -15.41 2.70 -13.73
C GLY A 65 -14.12 3.38 -13.27
N LYS A 66 -14.07 3.91 -12.04
CA LYS A 66 -12.88 4.59 -11.47
C LYS A 66 -11.63 3.72 -11.55
N THR A 67 -11.71 2.52 -10.98
CA THR A 67 -10.64 1.53 -10.95
C THR A 67 -10.12 1.19 -12.35
N LEU A 68 -11.05 0.92 -13.30
CA LEU A 68 -10.67 0.60 -14.68
C LEU A 68 -10.08 1.79 -15.43
N ALA A 69 -10.55 3.00 -15.15
CA ALA A 69 -9.99 4.21 -15.75
C ALA A 69 -8.57 4.47 -15.23
N ALA A 70 -8.34 4.31 -13.92
CA ALA A 70 -7.01 4.41 -13.32
C ALA A 70 -6.07 3.29 -13.82
N ALA A 71 -6.57 2.06 -13.95
CA ALA A 71 -5.80 0.94 -14.48
C ALA A 71 -5.42 1.15 -15.96
N ALA A 72 -6.34 1.66 -16.77
CA ALA A 72 -6.06 1.99 -18.16
C ALA A 72 -5.04 3.11 -18.29
N TRP A 73 -5.12 4.16 -17.47
CA TRP A 73 -4.11 5.20 -17.39
C TRP A 73 -2.75 4.62 -16.98
N ALA A 74 -2.69 3.82 -15.91
CA ALA A 74 -1.45 3.19 -15.45
C ALA A 74 -0.78 2.31 -16.52
N ALA A 75 -1.57 1.69 -17.41
CA ALA A 75 -1.08 0.84 -18.49
C ALA A 75 -0.64 1.63 -19.74
N SER A 76 -1.17 2.84 -19.96
CA SER A 76 -0.97 3.61 -21.20
C SER A 76 0.11 4.67 -21.10
N ASP A 77 0.52 5.07 -19.89
CA ASP A 77 1.44 6.18 -19.70
C ASP A 77 2.78 5.73 -19.12
N PRO A 78 3.84 5.63 -19.95
CA PRO A 78 5.19 5.38 -19.47
C PRO A 78 5.71 6.47 -18.51
N ALA A 79 5.14 7.69 -18.57
CA ALA A 79 5.51 8.82 -17.71
C ALA A 79 4.94 8.67 -16.28
N VAL A 80 4.06 7.71 -16.01
CA VAL A 80 3.63 7.36 -14.65
C VAL A 80 4.83 7.02 -13.76
N GLY A 81 5.93 6.55 -14.37
CA GLY A 81 7.13 6.18 -13.65
C GLY A 81 6.93 4.93 -12.81
N LYS A 82 7.35 5.00 -11.55
CA LYS A 82 7.24 3.89 -10.61
C LYS A 82 5.84 3.87 -9.99
N LEU A 83 5.05 2.85 -10.32
CA LEU A 83 3.68 2.69 -9.83
C LEU A 83 3.60 1.57 -8.78
N ALA A 84 3.14 1.91 -7.59
CA ALA A 84 2.76 0.99 -6.53
C ALA A 84 1.22 0.95 -6.45
N TRP A 85 0.62 -0.23 -6.56
CA TRP A 85 -0.83 -0.41 -6.55
C TRP A 85 -1.26 -1.34 -5.42
N VAL A 86 -2.32 -0.94 -4.68
CA VAL A 86 -3.00 -1.77 -3.70
C VAL A 86 -4.50 -1.65 -3.91
N SER A 87 -5.16 -2.77 -4.21
CA SER A 87 -6.62 -2.88 -4.18
C SER A 87 -7.06 -3.34 -2.79
N LEU A 88 -7.90 -2.54 -2.13
CA LEU A 88 -8.27 -2.71 -0.74
C LEU A 88 -9.68 -3.29 -0.59
N ASP A 89 -9.88 -4.14 0.41
CA ASP A 89 -11.20 -4.57 0.86
C ASP A 89 -11.33 -4.41 2.39
N GLU A 90 -12.49 -4.73 2.95
CA GLU A 90 -12.78 -4.57 4.38
C GLU A 90 -11.79 -5.35 5.29
N GLY A 91 -11.27 -6.49 4.80
CA GLY A 91 -10.30 -7.29 5.53
C GLY A 91 -8.92 -6.65 5.65
N ASP A 92 -8.62 -5.63 4.83
CA ASP A 92 -7.32 -4.96 4.83
C ASP A 92 -7.25 -3.79 5.82
N SER A 93 -8.29 -3.57 6.62
CA SER A 93 -8.33 -2.48 7.60
C SER A 93 -7.43 -2.74 8.83
N GLU A 94 -6.89 -3.93 9.00
CA GLU A 94 -5.92 -4.24 10.07
C GLU A 94 -4.58 -3.57 9.77
N PRO A 95 -3.99 -2.77 10.72
CA PRO A 95 -2.82 -1.93 10.45
C PRO A 95 -1.60 -2.68 9.88
N ARG A 96 -1.26 -3.83 10.47
CA ARG A 96 -0.12 -4.63 10.01
C ARG A 96 -0.32 -5.12 8.58
N LEU A 97 -1.52 -5.60 8.25
CA LEU A 97 -1.85 -6.11 6.92
C LEU A 97 -1.83 -4.98 5.90
N PHE A 98 -2.49 -3.85 6.19
CA PHE A 98 -2.50 -2.66 5.34
C PHE A 98 -1.08 -2.19 4.98
N TRP A 99 -0.24 -1.97 5.99
CA TRP A 99 1.12 -1.49 5.76
C TRP A 99 2.02 -2.54 5.11
N SER A 100 1.74 -3.83 5.31
CA SER A 100 2.43 -4.90 4.57
C SER A 100 2.12 -4.86 3.08
N TYR A 101 0.85 -4.59 2.70
CA TYR A 101 0.47 -4.37 1.29
C TYR A 101 1.16 -3.13 0.72
N VAL A 102 1.12 -2.00 1.43
CA VAL A 102 1.75 -0.75 0.98
C VAL A 102 3.26 -0.94 0.74
N LEU A 103 3.98 -1.50 1.70
CA LEU A 103 5.42 -1.76 1.57
C LEU A 103 5.73 -2.71 0.43
N THR A 104 4.94 -3.78 0.27
CA THR A 104 5.14 -4.73 -0.81
C THR A 104 4.86 -4.11 -2.18
N ALA A 105 3.81 -3.27 -2.30
CA ALA A 105 3.53 -2.53 -3.52
C ALA A 105 4.66 -1.56 -3.88
N LEU A 106 5.21 -0.83 -2.89
CA LEU A 106 6.36 0.07 -3.10
C LEU A 106 7.58 -0.70 -3.62
N ARG A 107 7.91 -1.85 -3.03
CA ARG A 107 9.03 -2.70 -3.50
C ARG A 107 8.81 -3.19 -4.92
N ARG A 108 7.61 -3.65 -5.23
CA ARG A 108 7.24 -4.17 -6.56
C ARG A 108 7.22 -3.11 -7.65
N SER A 109 7.01 -1.85 -7.30
CA SER A 109 7.08 -0.75 -8.26
C SER A 109 8.48 -0.58 -8.86
N GLY A 110 9.50 -1.16 -8.23
CA GLY A 110 10.90 -0.95 -8.59
C GLY A 110 11.43 0.44 -8.23
N ALA A 111 10.69 1.21 -7.39
CA ALA A 111 11.16 2.50 -6.89
C ALA A 111 12.13 2.36 -5.72
N VAL A 112 12.06 1.25 -4.98
CA VAL A 112 12.83 1.01 -3.76
C VAL A 112 14.15 0.34 -4.11
N PRO A 113 15.31 1.02 -3.99
CA PRO A 113 16.61 0.39 -4.17
C PRO A 113 16.92 -0.56 -3.01
N PRO A 114 17.81 -1.56 -3.22
CA PRO A 114 18.13 -2.55 -2.19
C PRO A 114 18.69 -1.98 -0.89
N GLU A 115 19.41 -0.85 -0.97
CA GLU A 115 19.99 -0.14 0.17
C GLU A 115 19.02 0.75 0.95
N ASN A 116 17.80 0.93 0.45
CA ASN A 116 16.78 1.72 1.12
C ASN A 116 16.13 0.92 2.25
N ASP A 117 15.86 1.57 3.40
CA ASP A 117 15.23 0.94 4.57
C ASP A 117 13.90 0.23 4.23
N LEU A 118 13.16 0.71 3.23
CA LEU A 118 11.92 0.08 2.80
C LEU A 118 12.12 -1.31 2.20
N ALA A 119 13.32 -1.64 1.74
CA ALA A 119 13.59 -2.93 1.09
C ALA A 119 13.34 -4.11 2.06
N GLU A 120 13.69 -3.94 3.33
CA GLU A 120 13.59 -4.99 4.35
C GLU A 120 12.59 -4.66 5.48
N LEU A 121 12.00 -3.47 5.48
CA LEU A 121 11.08 -3.06 6.54
C LEU A 121 9.84 -3.96 6.57
N VAL A 122 9.62 -4.65 7.68
CA VAL A 122 8.43 -5.49 7.92
C VAL A 122 7.67 -4.91 9.10
N PRO A 123 6.36 -4.62 8.95
CA PRO A 123 5.55 -4.17 10.07
C PRO A 123 5.47 -5.24 11.16
N GLY A 124 5.71 -4.85 12.41
CA GLY A 124 5.51 -5.70 13.57
C GLY A 124 4.03 -5.96 13.88
N PRO A 125 3.72 -6.68 14.97
CA PRO A 125 2.34 -6.92 15.41
C PRO A 125 1.58 -5.61 15.72
N ALA A 126 2.29 -4.61 16.22
CA ALA A 126 1.77 -3.24 16.41
C ALA A 126 2.43 -2.33 15.38
N VAL A 127 1.63 -1.53 14.69
CA VAL A 127 2.10 -0.48 13.78
C VAL A 127 1.94 0.84 14.54
N ASP A 128 3.04 1.32 15.05
CA ASP A 128 3.11 2.58 15.78
C ASP A 128 3.59 3.75 14.89
N GLU A 129 3.65 4.92 15.46
CA GLU A 129 4.11 6.13 14.77
C GLU A 129 5.56 5.99 14.26
N GLU A 130 6.39 5.20 14.93
CA GLU A 130 7.79 4.98 14.54
C GLU A 130 7.89 4.23 13.20
N ILE A 131 7.08 3.20 12.99
CA ILE A 131 7.01 2.50 11.70
C ILE A 131 6.60 3.47 10.59
N ILE A 132 5.61 4.33 10.84
CA ILE A 132 5.17 5.31 9.84
C ILE A 132 6.29 6.32 9.53
N ARG A 133 7.02 6.77 10.54
CA ARG A 133 8.20 7.65 10.34
C ARG A 133 9.29 6.98 9.51
N ARG A 134 9.57 5.70 9.74
CA ARG A 134 10.52 4.92 8.93
C ARG A 134 10.05 4.79 7.47
N ILE A 135 8.75 4.57 7.25
CA ILE A 135 8.17 4.54 5.90
C ILE A 135 8.36 5.92 5.23
N LEU A 136 8.03 7.00 5.91
CA LEU A 136 8.22 8.37 5.43
C LEU A 136 9.68 8.66 5.09
N TYR A 137 10.60 8.28 6.00
CA TYR A 137 12.04 8.44 5.77
C TYR A 137 12.48 7.68 4.54
N GLY A 138 12.14 6.39 4.43
CA GLY A 138 12.50 5.57 3.27
C GLY A 138 11.95 6.12 1.96
N ILE A 139 10.70 6.62 1.94
CA ILE A 139 10.13 7.29 0.76
C ILE A 139 10.92 8.56 0.42
N SER A 140 11.34 9.36 1.41
CA SER A 140 12.11 10.59 1.18
C SER A 140 13.47 10.34 0.54
N GLN A 141 14.01 9.13 0.68
CA GLN A 141 15.31 8.70 0.14
C GLN A 141 15.18 8.01 -1.24
N LEU A 142 13.98 7.93 -1.80
CA LEU A 142 13.82 7.35 -3.15
C LEU A 142 14.48 8.24 -4.19
N PRO A 143 15.20 7.64 -5.18
CA PRO A 143 15.87 8.40 -6.23
C PRO A 143 14.87 9.08 -7.19
N GLU A 144 13.68 8.48 -7.35
CA GLU A 144 12.61 8.94 -8.25
C GLU A 144 11.26 8.94 -7.53
N PRO A 145 10.32 9.78 -7.97
CA PRO A 145 8.98 9.76 -7.42
C PRO A 145 8.26 8.43 -7.67
N VAL A 146 7.50 7.98 -6.66
CA VAL A 146 6.61 6.82 -6.74
C VAL A 146 5.16 7.27 -6.65
N VAL A 147 4.31 6.72 -7.51
CA VAL A 147 2.85 6.88 -7.43
C VAL A 147 2.28 5.70 -6.67
N LEU A 148 1.77 5.96 -5.47
CA LEU A 148 1.04 4.96 -4.68
C LEU A 148 -0.45 5.11 -4.93
N VAL A 149 -1.07 4.09 -5.50
CA VAL A 149 -2.52 4.01 -5.71
C VAL A 149 -3.13 3.11 -4.65
N LEU A 150 -4.07 3.66 -3.90
CA LEU A 150 -4.92 2.93 -2.96
C LEU A 150 -6.33 2.88 -3.53
N ASP A 151 -6.68 1.74 -4.15
CA ASP A 151 -7.97 1.54 -4.78
C ASP A 151 -8.98 0.99 -3.77
N ASP A 152 -10.23 1.45 -3.88
CA ASP A 152 -11.31 1.17 -2.95
C ASP A 152 -10.99 1.56 -1.47
N PHE A 153 -10.29 2.68 -1.29
CA PHE A 153 -9.84 3.20 0.01
C PHE A 153 -10.98 3.40 1.04
N HIS A 154 -12.21 3.55 0.59
CA HIS A 154 -13.38 3.64 1.47
C HIS A 154 -13.65 2.39 2.33
N ASN A 155 -12.98 1.27 2.06
CA ASN A 155 -13.05 0.05 2.88
C ASN A 155 -12.16 0.13 4.14
N ILE A 156 -11.30 1.14 4.24
CA ILE A 156 -10.41 1.31 5.39
C ILE A 156 -11.11 2.16 6.45
N HIS A 157 -11.28 1.57 7.64
CA HIS A 157 -12.01 2.21 8.75
C HIS A 157 -11.18 2.27 10.05
N ASP A 158 -10.05 1.56 10.12
CA ASP A 158 -9.19 1.56 11.29
C ASP A 158 -8.54 2.93 11.50
N ALA A 159 -8.65 3.45 12.72
CA ALA A 159 -8.19 4.80 13.07
C ALA A 159 -6.66 4.95 12.97
N ASP A 160 -5.90 3.89 13.28
CA ASP A 160 -4.44 3.92 13.24
C ASP A 160 -3.95 3.91 11.78
N VAL A 161 -4.62 3.14 10.89
CA VAL A 161 -4.35 3.19 9.45
C VAL A 161 -4.65 4.57 8.89
N LEU A 162 -5.82 5.13 9.19
CA LEU A 162 -6.21 6.47 8.72
C LEU A 162 -5.25 7.54 9.23
N SER A 163 -4.85 7.47 10.51
CA SER A 163 -3.86 8.36 11.11
C SER A 163 -2.49 8.25 10.41
N GLY A 164 -2.05 7.04 10.11
CA GLY A 164 -0.80 6.79 9.38
C GLY A 164 -0.84 7.36 7.97
N VAL A 165 -1.95 7.17 7.24
CA VAL A 165 -2.15 7.77 5.90
C VAL A 165 -2.19 9.30 5.98
N ALA A 166 -2.89 9.87 6.99
CA ALA A 166 -2.89 11.31 7.23
C ALA A 166 -1.48 11.85 7.54
N MET A 167 -0.67 11.07 8.27
CA MET A 167 0.72 11.40 8.53
C MET A 167 1.56 11.41 7.24
N LEU A 168 1.36 10.43 6.34
CA LEU A 168 1.97 10.47 5.01
C LEU A 168 1.61 11.77 4.28
N LEU A 169 0.36 12.22 4.35
CA LEU A 169 -0.11 13.43 3.67
C LEU A 169 0.41 14.72 4.28
N ARG A 170 0.61 14.76 5.60
CA ARG A 170 1.09 15.94 6.32
C ARG A 170 2.48 16.39 5.86
N TYR A 171 3.36 15.45 5.54
CA TYR A 171 4.70 15.74 5.07
C TYR A 171 4.72 15.81 3.54
N GLN A 172 5.11 16.95 3.00
CA GLN A 172 5.21 17.15 1.56
C GLN A 172 6.52 16.54 1.03
N LEU A 173 6.48 15.25 0.72
CA LEU A 173 7.61 14.54 0.13
C LEU A 173 7.56 14.65 -1.40
N PRO A 174 8.58 15.22 -2.06
CA PRO A 174 8.62 15.31 -3.53
C PRO A 174 8.57 13.94 -4.22
N GLN A 175 9.07 12.90 -3.53
CA GLN A 175 9.12 11.53 -4.03
C GLN A 175 7.78 10.78 -3.91
N ARG A 176 6.82 11.30 -3.13
CA ARG A 176 5.53 10.65 -2.93
C ARG A 176 4.42 11.33 -3.73
N ARG A 177 3.68 10.54 -4.47
CA ARG A 177 2.41 10.89 -5.10
C ARG A 177 1.38 9.87 -4.69
N LEU A 178 0.30 10.31 -4.05
CA LEU A 178 -0.75 9.42 -3.54
C LEU A 178 -2.02 9.61 -4.36
N VAL A 179 -2.57 8.51 -4.85
CA VAL A 179 -3.87 8.46 -5.53
C VAL A 179 -4.82 7.62 -4.70
N LEU A 180 -5.86 8.24 -4.16
CA LEU A 180 -6.93 7.57 -3.43
C LEU A 180 -8.14 7.40 -4.36
N ILE A 181 -8.56 6.16 -4.58
CA ILE A 181 -9.79 5.85 -5.32
C ILE A 181 -10.84 5.42 -4.32
N THR A 182 -11.96 6.11 -4.30
CA THR A 182 -12.96 5.95 -3.25
C THR A 182 -14.39 6.09 -3.80
N ARG A 183 -15.40 5.64 -3.06
CA ARG A 183 -16.83 5.83 -3.37
C ARG A 183 -17.43 7.03 -2.67
N ILE A 184 -16.80 7.47 -1.60
CA ILE A 184 -17.18 8.62 -0.78
C ILE A 184 -15.96 9.52 -0.63
N ASP A 185 -16.17 10.78 -0.32
CA ASP A 185 -15.08 11.67 0.02
C ASP A 185 -14.48 11.24 1.37
N PRO A 186 -13.18 10.99 1.44
CA PRO A 186 -12.51 10.51 2.65
C PRO A 186 -12.37 11.59 3.72
#